data_279029df9180c52832e27c57b808d57a
#
_entry.id   279029df9180c52832e27c57b808d57a
#
_cell.length_a   1.000
_cell.length_b   1.000
_cell.length_c   1.000
_cell.angle_alpha   90.00
_cell.angle_beta   90.00
_cell.angle_gamma   90.00
#
_symmetry.space_group_name_H-M   'P 1'
#
loop_
_entity.id
_entity.type
_entity.pdbx_description
1 polymer ?
#
loop_
_entity_poly.entity_id
_entity_poly.type
_entity_poly.pdbx_seq_one_letter_code
_entity_poly.pdbx_strand_id
1 'polypeptide(L)'
;AQEVDLRSFLDAMPKHEYDPAQGFAGSPYQPDQSKRTTIYPAKLAEYGRQYGDVADFSGRSVEELQRELLSGNPVVVYVTLWWAEPYYRTYRMGDHEETLLRNNHAVLLCGYDSQTDQYNVADPYNVKCQGQDYFYWQDASVLEPLYLVRQHAVVVR
;
A
#
# COMPACT_ATOMS: atom_id res chain seq x y z
N ALA A 1 -21.48 -2.67 -3.55
CA ALA A 1 -20.33 -2.72 -2.63
C ALA A 1 -20.86 -2.69 -1.19
N GLN A 2 -20.29 -3.49 -0.30
CA GLN A 2 -20.63 -3.46 1.12
C GLN A 2 -19.96 -2.24 1.76
N GLU A 3 -20.73 -1.43 2.50
CA GLU A 3 -20.14 -0.37 3.31
C GLU A 3 -19.37 -1.00 4.49
N VAL A 4 -18.11 -0.64 4.64
CA VAL A 4 -17.22 -1.16 5.68
C VAL A 4 -16.83 0.00 6.59
N ASP A 5 -17.18 -0.10 7.87
CA ASP A 5 -16.73 0.87 8.87
C ASP A 5 -15.21 0.73 9.07
N LEU A 6 -14.49 1.84 8.85
CA LEU A 6 -13.03 1.86 8.90
C LEU A 6 -12.48 1.39 10.26
N ARG A 7 -13.12 1.78 11.35
CA ARG A 7 -12.66 1.41 12.70
C ARG A 7 -12.82 -0.08 12.93
N SER A 8 -13.98 -0.63 12.59
CA SER A 8 -14.26 -2.06 12.68
C SER A 8 -13.29 -2.88 11.80
N PHE A 9 -12.98 -2.38 10.60
CA PHE A 9 -11.99 -2.99 9.72
C PHE A 9 -10.60 -3.04 10.36
N LEU A 10 -10.15 -1.94 10.95
CA LEU A 10 -8.83 -1.85 11.59
C LEU A 10 -8.76 -2.66 12.89
N ASP A 11 -9.86 -2.70 13.68
CA ASP A 11 -9.93 -3.46 14.92
C ASP A 11 -9.87 -4.98 14.67
N ALA A 12 -10.57 -5.46 13.64
CA ALA A 12 -10.63 -6.86 13.26
C ALA A 12 -9.44 -7.34 12.42
N MET A 13 -8.67 -6.42 11.84
CA MET A 13 -7.50 -6.77 11.02
C MET A 13 -6.49 -7.58 11.83
N PRO A 14 -5.95 -8.69 11.29
CA PRO A 14 -4.94 -9.48 11.98
C PRO A 14 -3.71 -8.63 12.27
N LYS A 15 -3.17 -8.77 13.47
CA LYS A 15 -2.02 -8.01 13.97
C LYS A 15 -0.89 -8.96 14.36
N HIS A 16 0.33 -8.53 14.19
CA HIS A 16 1.52 -9.25 14.63
C HIS A 16 2.52 -8.28 15.26
N GLU A 17 3.31 -8.75 16.19
CA GLU A 17 4.25 -7.88 16.92
C GLU A 17 5.29 -7.25 16.00
N TYR A 18 5.83 -8.01 15.04
CA TYR A 18 6.92 -7.57 14.16
C TYR A 18 6.80 -8.05 12.70
N ASP A 19 6.10 -9.15 12.40
CA ASP A 19 6.09 -9.77 11.07
C ASP A 19 4.86 -9.35 10.24
N PRO A 20 5.04 -8.49 9.22
CA PRO A 20 3.93 -8.02 8.38
C PRO A 20 3.37 -9.10 7.43
N ALA A 21 4.03 -10.24 7.30
CA ALA A 21 3.49 -11.38 6.55
C ALA A 21 2.43 -12.16 7.35
N GLN A 22 2.40 -12.02 8.66
CA GLN A 22 1.45 -12.69 9.54
C GLN A 22 0.30 -11.79 10.01
N GLY A 23 0.46 -10.48 9.93
CA GLY A 23 -0.54 -9.49 10.33
C GLY A 23 0.00 -8.07 10.22
N PHE A 24 -0.81 -7.08 10.59
CA PHE A 24 -0.34 -5.70 10.65
C PHE A 24 0.73 -5.57 11.75
N ALA A 25 1.96 -5.33 11.36
CA ALA A 25 3.06 -5.10 12.29
C ALA A 25 2.95 -3.67 12.87
N GLY A 26 3.08 -3.53 14.17
CA GLY A 26 2.88 -2.27 14.86
C GLY A 26 1.40 -1.91 15.09
N SER A 27 1.10 -0.62 15.25
CA SER A 27 -0.26 -0.14 15.45
C SER A 27 -0.81 0.56 14.19
N PRO A 28 -2.02 0.20 13.72
CA PRO A 28 -2.67 0.91 12.63
C PRO A 28 -3.18 2.31 13.03
N TYR A 29 -3.17 2.63 14.31
CA TYR A 29 -3.68 3.92 14.85
C TYR A 29 -2.59 4.93 15.16
N GLN A 30 -1.39 4.44 15.52
CA GLN A 30 -0.28 5.30 15.93
C GLN A 30 1.03 4.79 15.31
N PRO A 31 1.73 5.62 14.52
CA PRO A 31 3.03 5.24 13.98
C PRO A 31 4.05 5.11 15.10
N ASP A 32 4.76 3.99 15.14
CA ASP A 32 5.92 3.77 16.00
C ASP A 32 7.19 3.81 15.14
N GLN A 33 7.99 4.85 15.35
CA GLN A 33 9.22 5.07 14.58
C GLN A 33 10.30 3.98 14.84
N SER A 34 10.19 3.24 15.93
CA SER A 34 11.12 2.16 16.27
C SER A 34 10.76 0.83 15.60
N LYS A 35 9.51 0.67 15.21
CA LYS A 35 8.96 -0.57 14.64
C LYS A 35 8.66 -0.45 13.15
N ARG A 36 8.63 -1.59 12.49
CA ARG A 36 8.05 -1.73 11.16
C ARG A 36 6.53 -1.60 11.27
N THR A 37 5.92 -0.62 10.62
CA THR A 37 4.46 -0.40 10.65
C THR A 37 3.92 -0.64 9.25
N THR A 38 3.38 -1.83 9.00
CA THR A 38 2.83 -2.24 7.71
C THR A 38 2.15 -3.62 7.82
N ILE A 39 1.40 -3.99 6.78
CA ILE A 39 0.95 -5.36 6.50
C ILE A 39 1.34 -5.69 5.06
N TYR A 40 1.76 -6.93 4.78
CA TYR A 40 2.14 -7.30 3.42
C TYR A 40 0.92 -7.68 2.55
N PRO A 41 1.04 -7.54 1.21
CA PRO A 41 -0.07 -7.71 0.29
C PRO A 41 -0.82 -9.04 0.44
N ALA A 42 -0.12 -10.15 0.53
CA ALA A 42 -0.74 -11.47 0.66
C ALA A 42 -1.66 -11.54 1.90
N LYS A 43 -1.20 -11.01 3.04
CA LYS A 43 -1.98 -11.01 4.28
C LYS A 43 -3.10 -10.00 4.26
N LEU A 44 -2.89 -8.84 3.65
CA LEU A 44 -3.94 -7.84 3.45
C LEU A 44 -5.05 -8.40 2.53
N ALA A 45 -4.68 -9.05 1.44
CA ALA A 45 -5.63 -9.68 0.52
C ALA A 45 -6.41 -10.83 1.18
N GLU A 46 -5.72 -11.70 1.94
CA GLU A 46 -6.37 -12.76 2.74
C GLU A 46 -7.45 -12.18 3.65
N TYR A 47 -7.12 -11.13 4.38
CA TYR A 47 -8.06 -10.44 5.26
C TYR A 47 -9.18 -9.74 4.48
N GLY A 48 -8.85 -9.08 3.37
CA GLY A 48 -9.78 -8.31 2.54
C GLY A 48 -10.87 -9.16 1.88
N ARG A 49 -10.62 -10.44 1.62
CA ARG A 49 -11.58 -11.36 0.95
C ARG A 49 -12.92 -11.52 1.67
N GLN A 50 -12.97 -11.24 2.96
CA GLN A 50 -14.25 -11.25 3.69
C GLN A 50 -15.18 -10.07 3.34
N TYR A 51 -14.62 -9.05 2.65
CA TYR A 51 -15.34 -7.83 2.26
C TYR A 51 -15.60 -7.73 0.76
N GLY A 52 -14.92 -8.52 -0.07
CA GLY A 52 -15.06 -8.49 -1.52
C GLY A 52 -14.05 -9.37 -2.26
N ASP A 53 -14.04 -9.24 -3.59
CA ASP A 53 -13.03 -9.89 -4.43
C ASP A 53 -11.70 -9.13 -4.31
N VAL A 54 -10.85 -9.59 -3.42
CA VAL A 54 -9.55 -8.98 -3.11
C VAL A 54 -8.45 -10.01 -3.33
N ALA A 55 -7.44 -9.65 -4.12
CA ALA A 55 -6.34 -10.54 -4.45
C ALA A 55 -4.97 -9.89 -4.22
N ASP A 56 -4.00 -10.70 -3.77
CA ASP A 56 -2.59 -10.35 -3.84
C ASP A 56 -2.18 -10.20 -5.31
N PHE A 57 -1.69 -9.03 -5.66
CA PHE A 57 -1.29 -8.66 -7.01
C PHE A 57 0.23 -8.38 -7.09
N SER A 58 0.98 -8.84 -6.09
CA SER A 58 2.43 -8.64 -6.02
C SER A 58 3.17 -9.34 -7.16
N GLY A 59 4.28 -8.75 -7.59
CA GLY A 59 5.11 -9.26 -8.68
C GLY A 59 4.55 -8.98 -10.08
N ARG A 60 3.46 -8.23 -10.19
CA ARG A 60 2.85 -7.89 -11.48
C ARG A 60 3.57 -6.72 -12.15
N SER A 61 3.55 -6.72 -13.48
CA SER A 61 4.15 -5.64 -14.25
C SER A 61 3.30 -4.34 -14.17
N VAL A 62 3.90 -3.25 -14.60
CA VAL A 62 3.21 -1.95 -14.71
C VAL A 62 2.01 -2.06 -15.65
N GLU A 63 2.17 -2.72 -16.78
CA GLU A 63 1.09 -2.92 -17.77
C GLU A 63 -0.08 -3.74 -17.21
N GLU A 64 0.20 -4.66 -16.28
CA GLU A 64 -0.84 -5.41 -15.58
C GLU A 64 -1.60 -4.52 -14.60
N LEU A 65 -0.91 -3.61 -13.86
CA LEU A 65 -1.56 -2.60 -13.02
C LEU A 65 -2.46 -1.68 -13.85
N GLN A 66 -1.95 -1.16 -14.96
CA GLN A 66 -2.71 -0.27 -15.85
C GLN A 66 -3.96 -0.96 -16.39
N ARG A 67 -3.88 -2.26 -16.77
CA ARG A 67 -5.04 -3.04 -17.22
C ARG A 67 -6.12 -3.18 -16.15
N GLU A 68 -5.76 -3.44 -14.90
CA GLU A 68 -6.73 -3.48 -13.79
C GLU A 68 -7.43 -2.13 -13.62
N LEU A 69 -6.66 -1.03 -13.60
CA LEU A 69 -7.20 0.33 -13.44
C LEU A 69 -8.11 0.71 -14.60
N LEU A 70 -7.73 0.40 -15.84
CA LEU A 70 -8.56 0.63 -17.03
C LEU A 70 -9.84 -0.23 -17.05
N SER A 71 -9.82 -1.36 -16.34
CA SER A 71 -10.99 -2.21 -16.13
C SER A 71 -11.90 -1.72 -14.97
N GLY A 72 -11.53 -0.64 -14.29
CA GLY A 72 -12.25 -0.08 -13.16
C GLY A 72 -11.92 -0.72 -11.80
N ASN A 73 -10.87 -1.52 -11.73
CA ASN A 73 -10.43 -2.21 -10.51
C ASN A 73 -9.37 -1.38 -9.79
N PRO A 74 -9.65 -0.81 -8.62
CA PRO A 74 -8.64 -0.07 -7.85
C PRO A 74 -7.55 -1.00 -7.31
N VAL A 75 -6.34 -0.46 -7.21
CA VAL A 75 -5.17 -1.22 -6.77
C VAL A 75 -4.44 -0.48 -5.66
N VAL A 76 -4.29 -1.13 -4.50
CA VAL A 76 -3.36 -0.65 -3.46
C VAL A 76 -1.94 -0.99 -3.91
N VAL A 77 -1.07 0.02 -4.00
CA VAL A 77 0.35 -0.16 -4.32
C VAL A 77 1.24 0.30 -3.18
N TYR A 78 2.37 -0.38 -3.01
CA TYR A 78 3.34 -0.09 -1.97
C TYR A 78 4.54 0.66 -2.59
N VAL A 79 4.64 1.91 -2.22
CA VAL A 79 5.63 2.86 -2.72
C VAL A 79 6.43 3.46 -1.55
N THR A 80 7.08 4.59 -1.75
CA THR A 80 7.74 5.34 -0.70
C THR A 80 6.93 6.57 -0.28
N LEU A 81 7.04 6.95 0.98
CA LEU A 81 6.39 8.14 1.52
C LEU A 81 6.87 9.39 0.78
N TRP A 82 5.91 10.20 0.31
CA TRP A 82 6.11 11.44 -0.44
C TRP A 82 6.93 11.27 -1.72
N TRP A 83 6.89 10.09 -2.33
CA TRP A 83 7.62 9.76 -3.55
C TRP A 83 9.15 9.96 -3.43
N ALA A 84 9.66 9.91 -2.19
CA ALA A 84 11.07 10.09 -1.90
C ALA A 84 11.89 8.86 -2.30
N GLU A 85 13.19 9.06 -2.53
CA GLU A 85 14.13 7.97 -2.79
C GLU A 85 14.06 6.88 -1.72
N PRO A 86 14.10 5.60 -2.10
CA PRO A 86 14.08 4.49 -1.15
C PRO A 86 15.28 4.54 -0.21
N TYR A 87 15.04 4.43 1.09
CA TYR A 87 16.11 4.19 2.06
C TYR A 87 15.73 3.10 3.05
N TYR A 88 16.73 2.43 3.60
CA TYR A 88 16.58 1.18 4.33
C TYR A 88 17.03 1.33 5.78
N ARG A 89 16.49 0.47 6.63
CA ARG A 89 16.87 0.34 8.04
C ARG A 89 16.82 -1.13 8.44
N THR A 90 17.71 -1.53 9.36
CA THR A 90 17.66 -2.85 9.98
C THR A 90 16.63 -2.85 11.13
N TYR A 91 15.77 -3.84 11.11
CA TYR A 91 14.73 -4.08 12.11
C TYR A 91 14.94 -5.43 12.78
N ARG A 92 14.64 -5.49 14.08
CA ARG A 92 14.55 -6.76 14.80
C ARG A 92 13.25 -7.47 14.44
N MET A 93 13.37 -8.69 13.92
CA MET A 93 12.26 -9.54 13.48
C MET A 93 12.21 -10.82 14.33
N GLY A 94 11.85 -10.67 15.61
CA GLY A 94 11.89 -11.78 16.56
C GLY A 94 13.31 -12.17 16.94
N ASP A 95 13.78 -13.30 16.43
CA ASP A 95 15.12 -13.88 16.74
C ASP A 95 16.23 -13.45 15.75
N HIS A 96 15.88 -12.78 14.66
CA HIS A 96 16.82 -12.30 13.64
C HIS A 96 16.63 -10.82 13.30
N GLU A 97 17.50 -10.30 12.44
CA GLU A 97 17.43 -8.94 11.91
C GLU A 97 17.23 -8.95 10.40
N GLU A 98 16.44 -8.01 9.89
CA GLU A 98 16.23 -7.79 8.47
C GLU A 98 16.41 -6.32 8.10
N THR A 99 17.06 -6.06 6.97
CA THR A 99 17.14 -4.72 6.39
C THR A 99 15.98 -4.50 5.43
N LEU A 100 15.07 -3.62 5.81
CA LEU A 100 13.82 -3.35 5.11
C LEU A 100 13.68 -1.88 4.74
N LEU A 101 12.86 -1.60 3.70
CA LEU A 101 12.54 -0.24 3.28
C LEU A 101 11.94 0.56 4.44
N ARG A 102 12.60 1.65 4.85
CA ARG A 102 12.19 2.45 6.02
C ARG A 102 11.04 3.40 5.71
N ASN A 103 11.12 4.12 4.59
CA ASN A 103 10.10 5.08 4.17
C ASN A 103 8.98 4.42 3.34
N ASN A 104 8.59 3.22 3.73
CA ASN A 104 7.49 2.53 3.05
C ASN A 104 6.15 3.25 3.25
N HIS A 105 5.36 3.28 2.21
CA HIS A 105 4.03 3.85 2.18
C HIS A 105 3.12 3.03 1.28
N ALA A 106 1.83 3.11 1.47
CA ALA A 106 0.85 2.49 0.59
C ALA A 106 -0.20 3.53 0.20
N VAL A 107 -0.56 3.55 -1.07
CA VAL A 107 -1.61 4.39 -1.62
C VAL A 107 -2.58 3.57 -2.44
N LEU A 108 -3.80 4.08 -2.63
CA LEU A 108 -4.77 3.48 -3.54
C LEU A 108 -4.69 4.16 -4.90
N LEU A 109 -4.48 3.38 -5.95
CA LEU A 109 -4.67 3.83 -7.33
C LEU A 109 -6.13 3.64 -7.72
N CYS A 110 -6.79 4.74 -8.11
CA CYS A 110 -8.21 4.77 -8.47
C CYS A 110 -8.42 4.79 -9.99
N GLY A 111 -7.39 5.10 -10.76
CA GLY A 111 -7.46 5.16 -12.22
C GLY A 111 -6.11 5.43 -12.87
N TYR A 112 -6.07 5.27 -14.19
CA TYR A 112 -4.92 5.59 -15.03
C TYR A 112 -5.39 6.31 -16.29
N ASP A 113 -4.75 7.41 -16.63
CA ASP A 113 -4.95 8.14 -17.87
C ASP A 113 -3.78 7.90 -18.82
N SER A 114 -4.04 7.13 -19.87
CA SER A 114 -3.03 6.79 -20.89
C SER A 114 -2.67 7.93 -21.82
N GLN A 115 -3.44 9.04 -21.84
CA GLN A 115 -3.13 10.20 -22.66
C GLN A 115 -2.12 11.13 -21.96
N THR A 116 -2.24 11.27 -20.65
CA THR A 116 -1.35 12.10 -19.84
C THR A 116 -0.27 11.29 -19.13
N ASP A 117 -0.35 9.96 -19.19
CA ASP A 117 0.55 9.02 -18.49
C ASP A 117 0.60 9.28 -16.98
N GLN A 118 -0.59 9.39 -16.36
CA GLN A 118 -0.76 9.71 -14.95
C GLN A 118 -1.70 8.73 -14.25
N TYR A 119 -1.45 8.51 -12.97
CA TYR A 119 -2.30 7.73 -12.06
C TYR A 119 -3.11 8.64 -11.16
N ASN A 120 -4.41 8.37 -11.01
CA ASN A 120 -5.23 8.98 -9.98
C ASN A 120 -4.96 8.28 -8.65
N VAL A 121 -4.39 8.99 -7.70
CA VAL A 121 -3.95 8.48 -6.40
C VAL A 121 -4.87 8.98 -5.30
N ALA A 122 -5.32 8.08 -4.41
CA ALA A 122 -5.91 8.42 -3.13
C ALA A 122 -4.87 8.16 -2.02
N ASP A 123 -4.42 9.22 -1.36
CA ASP A 123 -3.40 9.17 -0.32
C ASP A 123 -3.88 9.86 0.96
N PRO A 124 -4.31 9.10 1.99
CA PRO A 124 -4.80 9.68 3.24
C PRO A 124 -3.74 10.45 4.03
N TYR A 125 -2.47 10.16 3.78
CA TYR A 125 -1.36 10.81 4.46
C TYR A 125 -1.07 12.21 3.88
N ASN A 126 -1.43 12.44 2.63
CA ASN A 126 -1.24 13.71 1.94
C ASN A 126 -2.01 14.85 2.61
N VAL A 127 -3.30 14.64 2.90
CA VAL A 127 -4.14 15.61 3.62
C VAL A 127 -3.61 15.87 5.02
N LYS A 128 -3.29 14.81 5.76
CA LYS A 128 -2.86 14.90 7.15
C LYS A 128 -1.52 15.60 7.34
N CYS A 129 -0.57 15.35 6.45
CA CYS A 129 0.82 15.76 6.64
C CYS A 129 1.29 16.86 5.70
N GLN A 130 0.63 17.02 4.55
CA GLN A 130 1.00 18.00 3.51
C GLN A 130 -0.03 19.12 3.33
N GLY A 131 -1.24 18.98 3.90
CA GLY A 131 -2.34 19.92 3.66
C GLY A 131 -2.81 19.96 2.21
N GLN A 132 -2.59 18.89 1.49
CA GLN A 132 -2.93 18.71 0.08
C GLN A 132 -4.24 17.93 -0.07
N ASP A 133 -4.79 17.87 -1.28
CA ASP A 133 -5.98 17.08 -1.55
C ASP A 133 -5.73 15.58 -1.35
N TYR A 134 -6.76 14.89 -0.90
CA TYR A 134 -6.76 13.44 -0.72
C TYR A 134 -6.54 12.70 -2.04
N PHE A 135 -7.15 13.19 -3.12
CA PHE A 135 -7.02 12.69 -4.48
C PHE A 135 -6.19 13.65 -5.32
N TYR A 136 -5.23 13.10 -6.05
CA TYR A 136 -4.42 13.87 -7.00
C TYR A 136 -3.91 12.97 -8.14
N TRP A 137 -3.43 13.61 -9.20
CA TRP A 137 -2.78 12.92 -10.31
C TRP A 137 -1.26 12.89 -10.10
N GLN A 138 -0.68 11.71 -10.24
CA GLN A 138 0.76 11.47 -10.11
C GLN A 138 1.32 10.95 -11.42
N ASP A 139 2.42 11.53 -11.88
CA ASP A 139 3.11 11.10 -13.09
C ASP A 139 3.61 9.66 -12.97
N ALA A 140 3.42 8.87 -14.03
CA ALA A 140 3.89 7.49 -14.14
C ALA A 140 5.40 7.40 -13.95
N SER A 141 6.15 8.34 -14.52
CA SER A 141 7.61 8.42 -14.41
C SER A 141 8.14 8.53 -12.97
N VAL A 142 7.31 8.98 -12.02
CA VAL A 142 7.63 9.05 -10.59
C VAL A 142 7.14 7.81 -9.84
N LEU A 143 5.90 7.39 -10.11
CA LEU A 143 5.25 6.30 -9.38
C LEU A 143 5.83 4.92 -9.73
N GLU A 144 6.00 4.63 -11.02
CA GLU A 144 6.36 3.31 -11.50
C GLU A 144 7.73 2.81 -11.00
N PRO A 145 8.80 3.62 -11.03
CA PRO A 145 10.08 3.20 -10.45
C PRO A 145 9.97 2.85 -8.97
N LEU A 146 9.16 3.57 -8.20
CA LEU A 146 8.99 3.32 -6.77
C LEU A 146 8.12 2.08 -6.49
N TYR A 147 7.12 1.80 -7.33
CA TYR A 147 6.39 0.54 -7.30
C TYR A 147 7.32 -0.66 -7.59
N LEU A 148 8.17 -0.53 -8.62
CA LEU A 148 9.09 -1.59 -9.04
C LEU A 148 10.15 -1.96 -7.99
N VAL A 149 10.39 -1.11 -6.98
CA VAL A 149 11.30 -1.42 -5.86
C VAL A 149 10.90 -2.72 -5.15
N ARG A 150 9.59 -3.00 -5.03
CA ARG A 150 9.08 -4.19 -4.34
C ARG A 150 8.02 -4.95 -5.13
N GLN A 151 7.38 -4.32 -6.09
CA GLN A 151 6.21 -4.85 -6.82
C GLN A 151 5.13 -5.40 -5.87
N HIS A 152 4.88 -4.73 -4.75
CA HIS A 152 3.86 -5.09 -3.80
C HIS A 152 2.55 -4.41 -4.17
N ALA A 153 1.47 -5.18 -4.35
CA ALA A 153 0.16 -4.65 -4.67
C ALA A 153 -0.99 -5.57 -4.21
N VAL A 154 -2.16 -4.96 -4.03
CA VAL A 154 -3.43 -5.66 -3.77
C VAL A 154 -4.49 -5.07 -4.69
N VAL A 155 -5.15 -5.91 -5.47
CA VAL A 155 -6.26 -5.49 -6.34
C VAL A 155 -7.61 -5.78 -5.70
N VAL A 156 -8.57 -4.89 -5.93
CA VAL A 156 -9.99 -5.05 -5.54
C VAL A 156 -10.83 -5.07 -6.81
N ARG A 157 -11.63 -6.13 -7.00
CA ARG A 157 -12.47 -6.32 -8.18
C ARG A 157 -13.96 -6.34 -7.85
#